data_e66e9c425b8a0d216cc29243a265e5e8
#
_entry.id   e66e9c425b8a0d216cc29243a265e5e8
#
_cell.length_a   1.000
_cell.length_b   1.000
_cell.length_c   1.000
_cell.angle_alpha   90.00
_cell.angle_beta   90.00
_cell.angle_gamma   90.00
#
_symmetry.space_group_name_H-M   'P 1'
#
loop_
_entity.id
_entity.type
_entity.pdbx_description
1 polymer ?
#
loop_
_entity_poly.entity_id
_entity_poly.type
_entity_poly.pdbx_seq_one_letter_code
_entity_poly.pdbx_strand_id
1 'polypeptide(L)'
;MSSTKHYPVVCFGETLWDMLPTGKQAGGAPMNVAYHLQKLGKNPAVISKIGYDDLGRQLIETLEAKNICTEFFQMDESKPTSVVQAEIKDGHEVVYTILNNVAWDYIEYNDELATLVSNADYFVFGSLATRSWQTRDTLLRLFPLAKNKVLDINLRPPFYNRQTIEMLLTHANIVKLNLAELELITGWFSPLTSETERIQLLKDRFDLEVVIVTCGAKGAIVCNGDEFCTCEGIPVKVADTIGSGDSFLAAIIAKMMEGEIVNNALRFANQLAAFVTTQKGACPDYDSNKLTEITVNTTSTSTTHKG
;
A
#
# COMPACT_ATOMS: atom_id res chain seq x y z
N MET A 1 4.95 -19.31 -29.92
CA MET A 1 3.86 -18.52 -29.34
C MET A 1 4.46 -17.80 -28.15
N SER A 2 4.59 -16.49 -28.18
CA SER A 2 5.05 -15.71 -27.03
C SER A 2 4.00 -15.86 -25.94
N SER A 3 4.40 -16.47 -24.81
CA SER A 3 3.57 -16.50 -23.62
C SER A 3 3.34 -15.04 -23.20
N THR A 4 2.14 -14.51 -23.40
CA THR A 4 1.78 -13.20 -22.87
C THR A 4 1.97 -13.25 -21.35
N LYS A 5 2.87 -12.41 -20.83
CA LYS A 5 3.07 -12.29 -19.39
C LYS A 5 1.73 -11.96 -18.73
N HIS A 6 1.36 -12.72 -17.72
CA HIS A 6 0.16 -12.48 -16.93
C HIS A 6 0.53 -11.77 -15.63
N TYR A 7 -0.14 -10.67 -15.35
CA TYR A 7 0.02 -9.87 -14.13
C TYR A 7 -1.29 -9.92 -13.32
N PRO A 8 -1.42 -10.84 -12.35
CA PRO A 8 -2.67 -11.01 -11.61
C PRO A 8 -2.96 -9.85 -10.66
N VAL A 9 -1.97 -9.04 -10.31
CA VAL A 9 -2.15 -7.83 -9.49
C VAL A 9 -1.55 -6.64 -10.21
N VAL A 10 -2.32 -5.55 -10.28
CA VAL A 10 -1.87 -4.26 -10.84
C VAL A 10 -1.93 -3.23 -9.73
N CYS A 11 -0.81 -2.58 -9.45
CA CYS A 11 -0.69 -1.49 -8.49
C CYS A 11 -0.60 -0.15 -9.24
N PHE A 12 -1.45 0.81 -8.90
CA PHE A 12 -1.57 2.09 -9.60
C PHE A 12 -1.29 3.26 -8.66
N GLY A 13 -0.40 4.17 -9.06
CA GLY A 13 -0.21 5.43 -8.36
C GLY A 13 1.23 5.94 -8.33
N GLU A 14 1.56 6.58 -7.21
CA GLU A 14 2.85 7.25 -7.04
C GLU A 14 4.02 6.27 -6.95
N THR A 15 5.12 6.67 -7.61
CA THR A 15 6.47 6.12 -7.42
C THR A 15 7.44 7.30 -7.33
N LEU A 16 8.34 7.27 -6.36
CA LEU A 16 9.13 8.43 -5.99
C LEU A 16 10.45 8.04 -5.31
N TRP A 17 11.29 9.01 -5.05
CA TRP A 17 12.43 8.90 -4.16
C TRP A 17 12.15 9.52 -2.79
N ASP A 18 12.31 8.76 -1.73
CA ASP A 18 12.42 9.27 -0.36
C ASP A 18 13.85 9.73 -0.12
N MET A 19 14.05 11.05 0.05
CA MET A 19 15.35 11.66 0.28
C MET A 19 15.64 11.68 1.78
N LEU A 20 16.23 10.61 2.28
CA LEU A 20 16.55 10.44 3.70
C LEU A 20 17.99 10.94 3.98
N PRO A 21 18.33 11.30 5.23
CA PRO A 21 19.69 11.63 5.62
C PRO A 21 20.71 10.51 5.36
N THR A 22 20.25 9.27 5.30
CA THR A 22 21.03 8.07 5.02
C THR A 22 21.21 7.75 3.55
N GLY A 23 20.63 8.55 2.67
CA GLY A 23 20.58 8.33 1.20
C GLY A 23 19.16 8.23 0.68
N LYS A 24 19.03 8.23 -0.66
CA LYS A 24 17.73 8.10 -1.31
C LYS A 24 17.26 6.65 -1.34
N GLN A 25 15.95 6.45 -1.15
CA GLN A 25 15.30 5.15 -1.25
C GLN A 25 14.10 5.24 -2.19
N ALA A 26 13.90 4.20 -3.02
CA ALA A 26 12.70 4.10 -3.83
C ALA A 26 11.49 3.89 -2.92
N GLY A 27 10.42 4.66 -3.15
CA GLY A 27 9.20 4.69 -2.36
C GLY A 27 7.95 4.90 -3.21
N GLY A 28 6.82 5.01 -2.54
CA GLY A 28 5.48 5.08 -3.11
C GLY A 28 4.65 3.88 -2.68
N ALA A 29 3.50 4.10 -2.04
CA ALA A 29 2.73 3.01 -1.46
C ALA A 29 2.35 1.91 -2.48
N PRO A 30 1.85 2.22 -3.70
CA PRO A 30 1.55 1.20 -4.69
C PRO A 30 2.79 0.39 -5.12
N MET A 31 3.94 1.04 -5.24
CA MET A 31 5.20 0.38 -5.57
C MET A 31 5.68 -0.52 -4.42
N ASN A 32 5.55 -0.06 -3.17
CA ASN A 32 5.90 -0.86 -2.00
C ASN A 32 5.03 -2.13 -1.90
N VAL A 33 3.72 -2.01 -2.16
CA VAL A 33 2.81 -3.17 -2.24
C VAL A 33 3.27 -4.13 -3.34
N ALA A 34 3.60 -3.62 -4.53
CA ALA A 34 4.10 -4.44 -5.63
C ALA A 34 5.42 -5.15 -5.26
N TYR A 35 6.34 -4.46 -4.59
CA TYR A 35 7.58 -5.08 -4.12
C TYR A 35 7.31 -6.31 -3.24
N HIS A 36 6.46 -6.16 -2.24
CA HIS A 36 6.13 -7.26 -1.33
C HIS A 36 5.37 -8.38 -2.03
N LEU A 37 4.44 -8.07 -2.94
CA LEU A 37 3.78 -9.06 -3.79
C LEU A 37 4.78 -9.85 -4.65
N GLN A 38 5.77 -9.17 -5.24
CA GLN A 38 6.85 -9.81 -6.01
C GLN A 38 7.68 -10.75 -5.13
N LYS A 39 8.05 -10.32 -3.91
CA LYS A 39 8.75 -11.15 -2.92
C LYS A 39 7.93 -12.38 -2.49
N LEU A 40 6.60 -12.28 -2.53
CA LEU A 40 5.65 -13.35 -2.26
C LEU A 40 5.29 -14.17 -3.52
N GLY A 41 5.98 -13.97 -4.64
CA GLY A 41 5.82 -14.74 -5.87
C GLY A 41 4.54 -14.46 -6.66
N LYS A 42 3.92 -13.27 -6.52
CA LYS A 42 2.62 -12.95 -7.14
C LYS A 42 2.70 -12.19 -8.46
N ASN A 43 3.89 -11.92 -9.00
CA ASN A 43 4.11 -11.28 -10.30
C ASN A 43 3.22 -10.02 -10.54
N PRO A 44 3.34 -8.96 -9.73
CA PRO A 44 2.56 -7.74 -9.90
C PRO A 44 3.09 -6.87 -11.06
N ALA A 45 2.23 -6.03 -11.63
CA ALA A 45 2.60 -4.89 -12.46
C ALA A 45 2.38 -3.57 -11.72
N VAL A 46 3.16 -2.53 -12.06
CA VAL A 46 3.00 -1.19 -11.53
C VAL A 46 2.69 -0.22 -12.65
N ILE A 47 1.58 0.51 -12.53
CA ILE A 47 1.23 1.65 -13.37
C ILE A 47 1.64 2.91 -12.63
N SER A 48 2.60 3.64 -13.17
CA SER A 48 3.06 4.91 -12.64
C SER A 48 3.60 5.80 -13.76
N LYS A 49 4.05 7.01 -13.41
CA LYS A 49 4.70 7.91 -14.37
C LYS A 49 5.87 8.59 -13.69
N ILE A 50 7.00 8.65 -14.38
CA ILE A 50 8.23 9.29 -13.91
C ILE A 50 8.71 10.32 -14.93
N GLY A 51 9.56 11.25 -14.51
CA GLY A 51 10.18 12.22 -15.41
C GLY A 51 11.23 11.58 -16.32
N TYR A 52 11.38 12.14 -17.51
CA TYR A 52 12.49 11.85 -18.40
C TYR A 52 13.76 12.57 -17.90
N ASP A 53 14.19 12.21 -16.70
CA ASP A 53 15.33 12.81 -16.00
C ASP A 53 16.23 11.74 -15.35
N ASP A 54 17.36 12.17 -14.79
CA ASP A 54 18.32 11.28 -14.15
C ASP A 54 17.75 10.52 -12.94
N LEU A 55 16.84 11.14 -12.19
CA LEU A 55 16.18 10.48 -11.05
C LEU A 55 15.23 9.40 -11.53
N GLY A 56 14.49 9.65 -12.62
CA GLY A 56 13.59 8.66 -13.23
C GLY A 56 14.35 7.44 -13.74
N ARG A 57 15.44 7.67 -14.48
CA ARG A 57 16.31 6.58 -14.97
C ARG A 57 16.84 5.73 -13.82
N GLN A 58 17.39 6.36 -12.77
CA GLN A 58 17.90 5.65 -11.59
C GLN A 58 16.80 4.92 -10.83
N LEU A 59 15.57 5.45 -10.84
CA LEU A 59 14.42 4.80 -10.20
C LEU A 59 14.06 3.51 -10.94
N ILE A 60 13.96 3.52 -12.26
CA ILE A 60 13.74 2.32 -13.08
C ILE A 60 14.85 1.29 -12.82
N GLU A 61 16.11 1.67 -12.92
CA GLU A 61 17.25 0.76 -12.67
C GLU A 61 17.16 0.11 -11.27
N THR A 62 16.78 0.89 -10.26
CA THR A 62 16.61 0.40 -8.88
C THR A 62 15.45 -0.59 -8.74
N LEU A 63 14.32 -0.32 -9.40
CA LEU A 63 13.14 -1.18 -9.35
C LEU A 63 13.38 -2.49 -10.11
N GLU A 64 14.01 -2.43 -11.29
CA GLU A 64 14.37 -3.61 -12.07
C GLU A 64 15.38 -4.51 -11.33
N ALA A 65 16.35 -3.91 -10.63
CA ALA A 65 17.29 -4.66 -9.77
C ALA A 65 16.57 -5.40 -8.62
N LYS A 66 15.37 -4.95 -8.25
CA LYS A 66 14.47 -5.61 -7.28
C LYS A 66 13.43 -6.53 -7.94
N ASN A 67 13.54 -6.78 -9.24
CA ASN A 67 12.61 -7.56 -10.05
C ASN A 67 11.18 -7.01 -10.08
N ILE A 68 11.00 -5.70 -9.94
CA ILE A 68 9.72 -5.01 -10.11
C ILE A 68 9.50 -4.74 -11.61
N CYS A 69 8.31 -5.07 -12.11
CA CYS A 69 7.93 -4.80 -13.49
C CYS A 69 7.78 -3.28 -13.70
N THR A 70 8.59 -2.71 -14.60
CA THR A 70 8.59 -1.30 -14.99
C THR A 70 7.99 -1.07 -16.39
N GLU A 71 7.47 -2.11 -17.03
CA GLU A 71 6.92 -2.12 -18.40
C GLU A 71 5.81 -1.08 -18.61
N PHE A 72 5.01 -0.82 -17.55
CA PHE A 72 3.86 0.10 -17.58
C PHE A 72 4.15 1.45 -16.92
N PHE A 73 5.42 1.81 -16.79
CA PHE A 73 5.82 3.14 -16.37
C PHE A 73 5.80 4.08 -17.57
N GLN A 74 5.03 5.16 -17.45
CA GLN A 74 5.01 6.24 -18.43
C GLN A 74 6.18 7.19 -18.18
N MET A 75 6.69 7.82 -19.23
CA MET A 75 7.75 8.83 -19.18
C MET A 75 7.15 10.20 -19.46
N ASP A 76 7.51 11.21 -18.66
CA ASP A 76 7.08 12.60 -18.85
C ASP A 76 8.28 13.48 -19.19
N GLU A 77 8.22 14.16 -20.34
CA GLU A 77 9.29 15.05 -20.81
C GLU A 77 9.27 16.42 -20.11
N SER A 78 8.15 16.77 -19.48
CA SER A 78 7.90 18.11 -18.93
C SER A 78 7.83 18.15 -17.40
N LYS A 79 7.54 17.00 -16.76
CA LYS A 79 7.37 16.91 -15.31
C LYS A 79 8.49 16.09 -14.69
N PRO A 80 9.04 16.56 -13.55
CA PRO A 80 10.15 15.86 -12.91
C PRO A 80 9.69 14.57 -12.23
N THR A 81 10.63 13.65 -12.06
CA THR A 81 10.48 12.52 -11.15
C THR A 81 10.25 13.02 -9.73
N SER A 82 9.29 12.44 -9.04
CA SER A 82 8.90 12.86 -7.69
C SER A 82 9.96 12.53 -6.66
N VAL A 83 10.13 13.47 -5.72
CA VAL A 83 10.92 13.26 -4.50
C VAL A 83 10.09 13.66 -3.28
N VAL A 84 10.29 12.94 -2.17
CA VAL A 84 9.86 13.36 -0.84
C VAL A 84 11.10 13.86 -0.11
N GLN A 85 11.07 15.13 0.32
CA GLN A 85 12.16 15.74 1.05
C GLN A 85 11.90 15.62 2.56
N ALA A 86 12.89 15.13 3.29
CA ALA A 86 12.88 15.15 4.75
C ALA A 86 13.65 16.40 5.21
N GLU A 87 12.94 17.34 5.81
CA GLU A 87 13.52 18.55 6.39
C GLU A 87 13.46 18.47 7.92
N ILE A 88 14.59 18.77 8.59
CA ILE A 88 14.61 18.90 10.04
C ILE A 88 14.18 20.33 10.39
N LYS A 89 13.00 20.49 10.98
CA LYS A 89 12.52 21.76 11.54
C LYS A 89 12.79 21.83 13.04
N ASP A 90 13.16 23.01 13.51
CA ASP A 90 13.37 23.35 14.93
C ASP A 90 14.27 22.36 15.70
N GLY A 91 15.23 21.73 14.99
CA GLY A 91 16.29 20.90 15.56
C GLY A 91 15.90 19.46 15.92
N HIS A 92 14.62 19.11 15.91
CA HIS A 92 14.15 17.76 16.34
C HIS A 92 12.99 17.19 15.52
N GLU A 93 12.23 17.98 14.78
CA GLU A 93 11.07 17.50 14.02
C GLU A 93 11.45 17.29 12.55
N VAL A 94 11.27 16.05 12.06
CA VAL A 94 11.45 15.72 10.64
C VAL A 94 10.11 15.91 9.93
N VAL A 95 10.06 16.89 9.02
CA VAL A 95 8.88 17.15 8.18
C VAL A 95 9.13 16.58 6.80
N TYR A 96 8.21 15.73 6.33
CA TYR A 96 8.24 15.16 4.99
C TYR A 96 7.40 16.00 4.04
N THR A 97 8.02 16.56 3.01
CA THR A 97 7.34 17.35 1.99
C THR A 97 7.23 16.56 0.69
N ILE A 98 6.00 16.27 0.29
CA ILE A 98 5.69 15.64 -1.00
C ILE A 98 5.51 16.77 -2.03
N LEU A 99 6.34 16.76 -3.06
CA LEU A 99 6.27 17.80 -4.11
C LEU A 99 5.01 17.63 -4.97
N ASN A 100 4.45 18.77 -5.39
CA ASN A 100 3.34 18.84 -6.35
C ASN A 100 3.87 18.97 -7.77
N ASN A 101 2.99 18.71 -8.75
CA ASN A 101 3.26 18.93 -10.16
C ASN A 101 4.45 18.08 -10.66
N VAL A 102 4.46 16.82 -10.25
CA VAL A 102 5.44 15.81 -10.60
C VAL A 102 4.84 14.78 -11.57
N ALA A 103 5.65 13.95 -12.20
CA ALA A 103 5.23 13.10 -13.30
C ALA A 103 4.02 12.20 -12.98
N TRP A 104 3.96 11.54 -11.81
CA TRP A 104 2.82 10.68 -11.45
C TRP A 104 1.50 11.43 -11.17
N ASP A 105 1.51 12.76 -11.07
CA ASP A 105 0.28 13.57 -11.10
C ASP A 105 -0.39 13.57 -12.49
N TYR A 106 0.27 13.02 -13.50
CA TYR A 106 -0.11 13.05 -14.92
C TYR A 106 -0.14 11.66 -15.55
N ILE A 107 -0.49 10.60 -14.82
CA ILE A 107 -0.68 9.25 -15.39
C ILE A 107 -1.83 9.31 -16.40
N GLU A 108 -1.59 8.88 -17.63
CA GLU A 108 -2.53 8.95 -18.74
C GLU A 108 -3.16 7.59 -19.02
N TYR A 109 -4.44 7.58 -19.31
CA TYR A 109 -5.15 6.39 -19.76
C TYR A 109 -4.75 6.05 -21.20
N ASN A 110 -4.52 4.76 -21.45
CA ASN A 110 -4.39 4.19 -22.78
C ASN A 110 -4.97 2.77 -22.83
N ASP A 111 -5.09 2.19 -24.03
CA ASP A 111 -5.68 0.86 -24.24
C ASP A 111 -4.82 -0.27 -23.67
N GLU A 112 -3.51 -0.07 -23.57
CA GLU A 112 -2.59 -1.02 -22.95
C GLU A 112 -2.86 -1.16 -21.46
N LEU A 113 -3.01 -0.04 -20.74
CA LEU A 113 -3.38 -0.03 -19.32
C LEU A 113 -4.79 -0.59 -19.09
N ALA A 114 -5.72 -0.28 -19.99
CA ALA A 114 -7.07 -0.85 -19.94
C ALA A 114 -7.05 -2.38 -20.07
N THR A 115 -6.26 -2.90 -21.01
CA THR A 115 -6.09 -4.35 -21.21
C THR A 115 -5.41 -4.99 -20.00
N LEU A 116 -4.36 -4.37 -19.47
CA LEU A 116 -3.66 -4.85 -18.28
C LEU A 116 -4.61 -4.98 -17.08
N VAL A 117 -5.37 -3.93 -16.77
CA VAL A 117 -6.29 -3.89 -15.63
C VAL A 117 -7.46 -4.88 -15.80
N SER A 118 -8.01 -5.02 -17.02
CA SER A 118 -9.11 -5.95 -17.27
C SER A 118 -8.71 -7.43 -17.11
N ASN A 119 -7.44 -7.74 -17.33
CA ASN A 119 -6.90 -9.10 -17.18
C ASN A 119 -6.41 -9.40 -15.75
N ALA A 120 -6.22 -8.39 -14.91
CA ALA A 120 -5.80 -8.57 -13.52
C ALA A 120 -6.95 -9.09 -12.64
N ASP A 121 -6.58 -9.81 -11.57
CA ASP A 121 -7.54 -10.24 -10.55
C ASP A 121 -7.72 -9.18 -9.47
N TYR A 122 -6.66 -8.41 -9.16
CA TYR A 122 -6.68 -7.33 -8.18
C TYR A 122 -6.10 -6.05 -8.77
N PHE A 123 -6.78 -4.94 -8.51
CA PHE A 123 -6.34 -3.59 -8.86
C PHE A 123 -6.18 -2.75 -7.60
N VAL A 124 -4.93 -2.45 -7.23
CA VAL A 124 -4.54 -1.78 -5.99
C VAL A 124 -4.26 -0.32 -6.27
N PHE A 125 -4.83 0.58 -5.49
CA PHE A 125 -4.63 2.03 -5.61
C PHE A 125 -4.73 2.72 -4.25
N GLY A 126 -4.15 3.92 -4.15
CA GLY A 126 -4.18 4.74 -2.94
C GLY A 126 -4.88 6.07 -3.16
N SER A 127 -5.10 6.82 -2.05
CA SER A 127 -5.73 8.14 -2.12
C SER A 127 -4.80 9.22 -2.68
N LEU A 128 -3.48 9.12 -2.46
CA LEU A 128 -2.53 10.17 -2.82
C LEU A 128 -2.47 10.44 -4.33
N ALA A 129 -2.49 9.39 -5.14
CA ALA A 129 -2.47 9.52 -6.60
C ALA A 129 -3.67 10.28 -7.16
N THR A 130 -4.76 10.40 -6.41
CA THR A 130 -5.97 11.12 -6.83
C THR A 130 -5.95 12.62 -6.55
N ARG A 131 -4.89 13.14 -5.97
CA ARG A 131 -4.74 14.59 -5.71
C ARG A 131 -4.77 15.42 -7.00
N SER A 132 -4.20 14.89 -8.08
CA SER A 132 -4.28 15.48 -9.43
C SER A 132 -5.54 15.00 -10.15
N TRP A 133 -6.20 15.88 -10.88
CA TRP A 133 -7.38 15.56 -11.65
C TRP A 133 -7.08 14.60 -12.81
N GLN A 134 -5.92 14.71 -13.44
CA GLN A 134 -5.54 13.89 -14.60
C GLN A 134 -5.35 12.42 -14.20
N THR A 135 -4.54 12.15 -13.18
CA THR A 135 -4.36 10.78 -12.66
C THR A 135 -5.65 10.23 -12.09
N ARG A 136 -6.48 11.08 -11.44
CA ARG A 136 -7.80 10.67 -10.95
C ARG A 136 -8.77 10.31 -12.08
N ASP A 137 -8.78 11.06 -13.19
CA ASP A 137 -9.59 10.73 -14.37
C ASP A 137 -9.17 9.38 -14.97
N THR A 138 -7.87 9.15 -15.12
CA THR A 138 -7.34 7.85 -15.55
C THR A 138 -7.81 6.72 -14.65
N LEU A 139 -7.72 6.88 -13.34
CA LEU A 139 -8.17 5.90 -12.36
C LEU A 139 -9.67 5.62 -12.49
N LEU A 140 -10.51 6.66 -12.61
CA LEU A 140 -11.96 6.53 -12.78
C LEU A 140 -12.32 5.78 -14.08
N ARG A 141 -11.56 5.95 -15.16
CA ARG A 141 -11.76 5.23 -16.42
C ARG A 141 -11.33 3.75 -16.31
N LEU A 142 -10.38 3.42 -15.43
CA LEU A 142 -9.93 2.05 -15.20
C LEU A 142 -10.86 1.27 -14.26
N PHE A 143 -11.56 1.90 -13.33
CA PHE A 143 -12.42 1.22 -12.35
C PHE A 143 -13.47 0.28 -12.97
N PRO A 144 -14.19 0.63 -14.07
CA PRO A 144 -15.15 -0.30 -14.66
C PRO A 144 -14.55 -1.56 -15.25
N LEU A 145 -13.23 -1.56 -15.51
CA LEU A 145 -12.50 -2.69 -16.10
C LEU A 145 -11.91 -3.63 -15.02
N ALA A 146 -11.73 -3.11 -13.81
CA ALA A 146 -11.10 -3.85 -12.71
C ALA A 146 -12.08 -4.80 -12.02
N LYS A 147 -11.63 -6.04 -11.73
CA LYS A 147 -12.42 -7.06 -11.04
C LYS A 147 -12.52 -6.75 -9.53
N ASN A 148 -11.41 -6.89 -8.80
CA ASN A 148 -11.34 -6.62 -7.36
C ASN A 148 -10.54 -5.33 -7.13
N LYS A 149 -11.22 -4.27 -6.73
CA LYS A 149 -10.64 -2.95 -6.49
C LYS A 149 -10.25 -2.80 -5.03
N VAL A 150 -8.94 -2.68 -4.77
CA VAL A 150 -8.34 -2.62 -3.43
C VAL A 150 -7.83 -1.21 -3.17
N LEU A 151 -8.49 -0.51 -2.28
CA LEU A 151 -8.13 0.83 -1.86
C LEU A 151 -7.29 0.80 -0.57
N ASP A 152 -6.06 1.31 -0.63
CA ASP A 152 -5.33 1.73 0.57
C ASP A 152 -5.60 3.21 0.82
N ILE A 153 -6.33 3.53 1.89
CA ILE A 153 -6.68 4.91 2.23
C ILE A 153 -5.43 5.78 2.37
N ASN A 154 -4.51 5.40 3.23
CA ASN A 154 -3.16 5.94 3.37
C ASN A 154 -3.09 7.48 3.21
N LEU A 155 -3.85 8.20 4.04
CA LEU A 155 -4.02 9.66 3.94
C LEU A 155 -2.69 10.41 4.07
N ARG A 156 -2.49 11.38 3.19
CA ARG A 156 -1.34 12.31 3.21
C ARG A 156 -1.82 13.75 3.21
N PRO A 157 -1.95 14.40 4.37
CA PRO A 157 -2.30 15.81 4.42
C PRO A 157 -1.26 16.68 3.67
N PRO A 158 -1.69 17.73 2.94
CA PRO A 158 -3.06 18.20 2.74
C PRO A 158 -3.75 17.61 1.49
N PHE A 159 -3.28 16.49 0.92
CA PHE A 159 -3.60 15.98 -0.41
C PHE A 159 -4.88 15.13 -0.47
N TYR A 160 -5.79 15.29 0.47
CA TYR A 160 -7.09 14.63 0.44
C TYR A 160 -8.22 15.57 0.88
N ASN A 161 -9.42 15.24 0.48
CA ASN A 161 -10.64 15.84 0.99
C ASN A 161 -11.74 14.77 1.09
N ARG A 162 -12.77 15.07 1.86
CA ARG A 162 -13.88 14.14 2.11
C ARG A 162 -14.51 13.64 0.82
N GLN A 163 -14.82 14.53 -0.13
CA GLN A 163 -15.48 14.16 -1.39
C GLN A 163 -14.67 13.14 -2.20
N THR A 164 -13.35 13.35 -2.29
CA THR A 164 -12.47 12.42 -3.00
C THR A 164 -12.41 11.05 -2.30
N ILE A 165 -12.31 11.03 -0.96
CA ILE A 165 -12.28 9.77 -0.21
C ILE A 165 -13.62 9.03 -0.33
N GLU A 166 -14.76 9.70 -0.23
CA GLU A 166 -16.07 9.07 -0.43
C GLU A 166 -16.20 8.50 -1.86
N MET A 167 -15.72 9.21 -2.87
CA MET A 167 -15.69 8.73 -4.26
C MET A 167 -14.85 7.46 -4.39
N LEU A 168 -13.64 7.41 -3.81
CA LEU A 168 -12.80 6.21 -3.87
C LEU A 168 -13.43 5.03 -3.17
N LEU A 169 -14.02 5.24 -1.98
CA LEU A 169 -14.72 4.21 -1.21
C LEU A 169 -15.90 3.62 -1.99
N THR A 170 -16.67 4.46 -2.71
CA THR A 170 -17.81 4.00 -3.53
C THR A 170 -17.38 3.06 -4.68
N HIS A 171 -16.13 3.14 -5.13
CA HIS A 171 -15.63 2.28 -6.21
C HIS A 171 -14.86 1.05 -5.69
N ALA A 172 -14.48 1.01 -4.41
CA ALA A 172 -13.68 -0.07 -3.85
C ALA A 172 -14.54 -1.32 -3.55
N ASN A 173 -13.93 -2.50 -3.65
CA ASN A 173 -14.48 -3.75 -3.10
C ASN A 173 -13.83 -4.05 -1.74
N ILE A 174 -12.52 -3.77 -1.65
CA ILE A 174 -11.70 -4.02 -0.47
C ILE A 174 -11.08 -2.70 -0.06
N VAL A 175 -11.17 -2.36 1.22
CA VAL A 175 -10.51 -1.17 1.75
C VAL A 175 -9.57 -1.54 2.89
N LYS A 176 -8.37 -0.96 2.87
CA LYS A 176 -7.45 -1.00 4.00
C LYS A 176 -7.21 0.42 4.50
N LEU A 177 -7.25 0.57 5.81
CA LEU A 177 -7.00 1.83 6.51
C LEU A 177 -6.42 1.56 7.90
N ASN A 178 -5.83 2.57 8.51
CA ASN A 178 -5.44 2.48 9.92
C ASN A 178 -6.56 2.98 10.85
N LEU A 179 -6.40 2.77 12.16
CA LEU A 179 -7.42 3.14 13.13
C LEU A 179 -7.75 4.64 13.13
N ALA A 180 -6.75 5.51 13.00
CA ALA A 180 -6.98 6.96 12.95
C ALA A 180 -7.75 7.39 11.68
N GLU A 181 -7.48 6.76 10.55
CA GLU A 181 -8.21 6.95 9.30
C GLU A 181 -9.66 6.45 9.42
N LEU A 182 -9.86 5.28 10.05
CA LEU A 182 -11.20 4.76 10.35
C LEU A 182 -12.00 5.76 11.20
N GLU A 183 -11.42 6.26 12.27
CA GLU A 183 -12.05 7.24 13.15
C GLU A 183 -12.39 8.54 12.43
N LEU A 184 -11.45 9.06 11.65
CA LEU A 184 -11.63 10.29 10.86
C LEU A 184 -12.78 10.13 9.86
N ILE A 185 -12.74 9.08 9.04
CA ILE A 185 -13.70 8.89 7.94
C ILE A 185 -15.10 8.59 8.48
N THR A 186 -15.22 7.70 9.46
CA THR A 186 -16.54 7.37 10.04
C THR A 186 -17.11 8.53 10.86
N GLY A 187 -16.26 9.36 11.46
CA GLY A 187 -16.65 10.58 12.15
C GLY A 187 -17.36 11.61 11.27
N TRP A 188 -17.22 11.52 9.95
CA TRP A 188 -17.98 12.36 9.01
C TRP A 188 -19.46 12.01 8.95
N PHE A 189 -19.84 10.82 9.39
CA PHE A 189 -21.20 10.25 9.25
C PHE A 189 -21.88 10.00 10.58
N SER A 190 -21.13 9.57 11.60
CA SER A 190 -21.70 9.19 12.89
C SER A 190 -20.68 9.32 14.03
N PRO A 191 -21.10 9.70 15.24
CA PRO A 191 -20.24 9.80 16.42
C PRO A 191 -20.00 8.44 17.10
N LEU A 192 -19.82 7.36 16.34
CA LEU A 192 -19.56 6.03 16.88
C LEU A 192 -18.23 5.98 17.64
N THR A 193 -18.15 5.11 18.65
CA THR A 193 -16.93 4.92 19.47
C THR A 193 -16.33 3.54 19.34
N SER A 194 -17.15 2.53 19.03
CA SER A 194 -16.70 1.14 18.84
C SER A 194 -16.05 0.95 17.48
N GLU A 195 -14.89 0.32 17.44
CA GLU A 195 -14.16 -0.03 16.20
C GLU A 195 -15.04 -0.92 15.29
N THR A 196 -15.73 -1.90 15.86
CA THR A 196 -16.62 -2.81 15.11
C THR A 196 -17.78 -2.07 14.46
N GLU A 197 -18.44 -1.15 15.19
CA GLU A 197 -19.54 -0.34 14.65
C GLU A 197 -19.04 0.60 13.53
N ARG A 198 -17.83 1.17 13.68
CA ARG A 198 -17.20 1.99 12.65
C ARG A 198 -16.91 1.20 11.37
N ILE A 199 -16.37 -0.01 11.51
CA ILE A 199 -16.10 -0.91 10.39
C ILE A 199 -17.40 -1.27 9.68
N GLN A 200 -18.44 -1.65 10.44
CA GLN A 200 -19.76 -1.98 9.89
C GLN A 200 -20.39 -0.79 9.17
N LEU A 201 -20.33 0.42 9.76
CA LEU A 201 -20.81 1.64 9.13
C LEU A 201 -20.14 1.88 7.77
N LEU A 202 -18.81 1.70 7.68
CA LEU A 202 -18.06 1.89 6.43
C LEU A 202 -18.48 0.85 5.39
N LYS A 203 -18.52 -0.41 5.81
CA LYS A 203 -18.93 -1.55 4.98
C LYS A 203 -20.31 -1.33 4.37
N ASP A 204 -21.30 -1.04 5.21
CA ASP A 204 -22.70 -0.92 4.77
C ASP A 204 -22.93 0.34 3.90
N ARG A 205 -22.24 1.43 4.24
CA ARG A 205 -22.39 2.69 3.51
C ARG A 205 -21.84 2.65 2.10
N PHE A 206 -20.74 1.93 1.89
CA PHE A 206 -20.02 1.90 0.61
C PHE A 206 -20.07 0.53 -0.09
N ASP A 207 -20.88 -0.39 0.41
CA ASP A 207 -21.04 -1.75 -0.14
C ASP A 207 -19.70 -2.49 -0.29
N LEU A 208 -18.87 -2.42 0.78
CA LEU A 208 -17.55 -3.02 0.78
C LEU A 208 -17.65 -4.51 1.13
N GLU A 209 -16.93 -5.34 0.39
CA GLU A 209 -16.82 -6.78 0.66
C GLU A 209 -15.90 -7.04 1.84
N VAL A 210 -14.74 -6.34 1.87
CA VAL A 210 -13.72 -6.52 2.91
C VAL A 210 -13.25 -5.16 3.44
N VAL A 211 -13.23 -5.03 4.77
CA VAL A 211 -12.62 -3.87 5.46
C VAL A 211 -11.48 -4.36 6.33
N ILE A 212 -10.28 -3.81 6.12
CA ILE A 212 -9.04 -4.16 6.81
C ILE A 212 -8.61 -2.95 7.63
N VAL A 213 -8.49 -3.11 8.95
CA VAL A 213 -8.06 -2.04 9.86
C VAL A 213 -6.77 -2.44 10.57
N THR A 214 -5.70 -1.70 10.31
CA THR A 214 -4.44 -1.88 11.06
C THR A 214 -4.45 -1.00 12.31
N CYS A 215 -4.12 -1.60 13.46
CA CYS A 215 -4.17 -0.96 14.78
C CYS A 215 -2.74 -0.75 15.37
N GLY A 216 -1.72 -0.70 14.52
CA GLY A 216 -0.32 -0.56 14.92
C GLY A 216 0.13 -1.70 15.85
N ALA A 217 0.70 -1.35 17.00
CA ALA A 217 1.17 -2.35 17.98
C ALA A 217 0.05 -3.23 18.57
N LYS A 218 -1.22 -2.86 18.39
CA LYS A 218 -2.38 -3.67 18.84
C LYS A 218 -2.77 -4.77 17.85
N GLY A 219 -2.20 -4.75 16.64
CA GLY A 219 -2.49 -5.75 15.61
C GLY A 219 -3.44 -5.26 14.54
N ALA A 220 -4.43 -6.06 14.14
CA ALA A 220 -5.34 -5.70 13.06
C ALA A 220 -6.71 -6.39 13.20
N ILE A 221 -7.70 -5.81 12.52
CA ILE A 221 -9.07 -6.30 12.41
C ILE A 221 -9.41 -6.42 10.92
N VAL A 222 -10.02 -7.52 10.52
CA VAL A 222 -10.58 -7.71 9.17
C VAL A 222 -12.05 -8.08 9.32
N CYS A 223 -12.91 -7.36 8.59
CA CYS A 223 -14.30 -7.74 8.38
C CYS A 223 -14.45 -8.22 6.94
N ASN A 224 -14.84 -9.48 6.74
CA ASN A 224 -15.11 -10.09 5.44
C ASN A 224 -16.54 -10.62 5.43
N GLY A 225 -17.39 -10.04 4.61
CA GLY A 225 -18.83 -10.25 4.75
C GLY A 225 -19.29 -9.85 6.17
N ASP A 226 -19.86 -10.78 6.92
CA ASP A 226 -20.30 -10.56 8.31
C ASP A 226 -19.31 -11.13 9.35
N GLU A 227 -18.20 -11.72 8.89
CA GLU A 227 -17.19 -12.31 9.76
C GLU A 227 -16.14 -11.28 10.17
N PHE A 228 -15.94 -11.14 11.49
CA PHE A 228 -14.85 -10.35 12.07
C PHE A 228 -13.73 -11.28 12.54
N CYS A 229 -12.53 -11.05 11.99
CA CYS A 229 -11.30 -11.68 12.44
C CYS A 229 -10.37 -10.62 13.05
N THR A 230 -9.72 -10.97 14.15
CA THR A 230 -8.74 -10.11 14.81
C THR A 230 -7.43 -10.85 15.05
N CYS A 231 -6.32 -10.14 15.02
CA CYS A 231 -5.05 -10.65 15.51
C CYS A 231 -4.38 -9.62 16.41
N GLU A 232 -3.71 -10.08 17.45
CA GLU A 232 -2.89 -9.24 18.31
C GLU A 232 -1.59 -8.85 17.61
N GLY A 233 -1.07 -7.65 17.94
CA GLY A 233 0.21 -7.20 17.42
C GLY A 233 1.36 -8.07 17.93
N ILE A 234 2.39 -8.21 17.11
CA ILE A 234 3.60 -8.92 17.47
C ILE A 234 4.59 -7.93 18.07
N PRO A 235 5.00 -8.08 19.33
CA PRO A 235 5.98 -7.20 19.95
C PRO A 235 7.34 -7.31 19.25
N VAL A 236 7.81 -6.22 18.68
CA VAL A 236 9.11 -6.17 18.01
C VAL A 236 9.87 -4.90 18.40
N LYS A 237 11.20 -4.94 18.23
CA LYS A 237 12.02 -3.74 18.32
C LYS A 237 11.88 -2.94 17.03
N VAL A 238 11.21 -1.80 17.10
CA VAL A 238 10.97 -0.92 15.96
C VAL A 238 12.28 -0.29 15.47
N ALA A 239 12.62 -0.49 14.21
CA ALA A 239 13.68 0.22 13.51
C ALA A 239 13.09 1.32 12.62
N ASP A 240 11.99 1.02 11.89
CA ASP A 240 11.28 1.93 11.01
C ASP A 240 9.83 1.45 10.88
N THR A 241 8.88 2.35 10.70
CA THR A 241 7.47 2.00 10.45
C THR A 241 7.05 2.16 8.98
N ILE A 242 7.94 2.71 8.15
CA ILE A 242 7.67 2.93 6.72
C ILE A 242 7.48 1.58 6.01
N GLY A 243 6.42 1.47 5.19
CA GLY A 243 6.11 0.27 4.42
C GLY A 243 5.44 -0.87 5.20
N SER A 244 5.30 -0.77 6.52
CA SER A 244 4.61 -1.78 7.32
C SER A 244 3.16 -2.00 6.87
N GLY A 245 2.41 -0.91 6.60
CA GLY A 245 1.06 -0.98 6.07
C GLY A 245 0.98 -1.56 4.66
N ASP A 246 1.97 -1.22 3.81
CA ASP A 246 2.05 -1.68 2.42
C ASP A 246 2.37 -3.19 2.37
N SER A 247 3.30 -3.64 3.20
CA SER A 247 3.66 -5.06 3.33
C SER A 247 2.50 -5.89 3.90
N PHE A 248 1.74 -5.34 4.86
CA PHE A 248 0.54 -5.95 5.39
C PHE A 248 -0.50 -6.16 4.28
N LEU A 249 -0.80 -5.12 3.49
CA LEU A 249 -1.75 -5.21 2.40
C LEU A 249 -1.32 -6.22 1.34
N ALA A 250 -0.05 -6.20 0.95
CA ALA A 250 0.52 -7.16 0.00
C ALA A 250 0.35 -8.61 0.48
N ALA A 251 0.59 -8.86 1.77
CA ALA A 251 0.44 -10.18 2.36
C ALA A 251 -1.02 -10.66 2.37
N ILE A 252 -1.97 -9.78 2.73
CA ILE A 252 -3.41 -10.10 2.65
C ILE A 252 -3.79 -10.48 1.23
N ILE A 253 -3.45 -9.66 0.23
CA ILE A 253 -3.76 -9.94 -1.18
C ILE A 253 -3.14 -11.27 -1.62
N ALA A 254 -1.86 -11.50 -1.28
CA ALA A 254 -1.17 -12.73 -1.64
C ALA A 254 -1.86 -13.98 -1.08
N LYS A 255 -2.35 -13.93 0.16
CA LYS A 255 -3.06 -15.04 0.80
C LYS A 255 -4.49 -15.21 0.29
N MET A 256 -5.18 -14.12 -0.04
CA MET A 256 -6.48 -14.19 -0.72
C MET A 256 -6.36 -14.85 -2.10
N MET A 257 -5.30 -14.56 -2.85
CA MET A 257 -5.01 -15.23 -4.14
C MET A 257 -4.73 -16.72 -3.99
N GLU A 258 -4.22 -17.15 -2.84
CA GLU A 258 -4.00 -18.59 -2.51
C GLU A 258 -5.28 -19.29 -2.04
N GLY A 259 -6.39 -18.54 -1.88
CA GLY A 259 -7.64 -19.09 -1.35
C GLY A 259 -7.59 -19.38 0.16
N GLU A 260 -6.65 -18.78 0.87
CA GLU A 260 -6.53 -18.94 2.32
C GLU A 260 -7.71 -18.29 3.06
N ILE A 261 -8.10 -18.89 4.18
CA ILE A 261 -9.10 -18.30 5.07
C ILE A 261 -8.57 -17.00 5.68
N VAL A 262 -9.49 -16.05 5.91
CA VAL A 262 -9.16 -14.68 6.37
C VAL A 262 -8.26 -14.67 7.60
N ASN A 263 -8.49 -15.56 8.56
CA ASN A 263 -7.70 -15.62 9.80
C ASN A 263 -6.23 -15.99 9.54
N ASN A 264 -5.94 -16.91 8.61
CA ASN A 264 -4.57 -17.26 8.22
C ASN A 264 -3.90 -16.10 7.47
N ALA A 265 -4.63 -15.48 6.53
CA ALA A 265 -4.17 -14.33 5.79
C ALA A 265 -3.79 -13.18 6.75
N LEU A 266 -4.65 -12.90 7.74
CA LEU A 266 -4.45 -11.85 8.74
C LEU A 266 -3.20 -12.10 9.60
N ARG A 267 -3.01 -13.34 10.07
CA ARG A 267 -1.83 -13.71 10.86
C ARG A 267 -0.55 -13.54 10.06
N PHE A 268 -0.52 -14.03 8.83
CA PHE A 268 0.64 -13.92 7.95
C PHE A 268 0.96 -12.45 7.63
N ALA A 269 -0.06 -11.63 7.35
CA ALA A 269 0.11 -10.21 7.09
C ALA A 269 0.69 -9.47 8.31
N ASN A 270 0.22 -9.80 9.51
CA ASN A 270 0.74 -9.25 10.76
C ASN A 270 2.21 -9.64 10.99
N GLN A 271 2.59 -10.87 10.67
CA GLN A 271 3.98 -11.35 10.74
C GLN A 271 4.90 -10.59 9.78
N LEU A 272 4.49 -10.43 8.52
CA LEU A 272 5.28 -9.71 7.53
C LEU A 272 5.42 -8.23 7.91
N ALA A 273 4.34 -7.57 8.33
CA ALA A 273 4.37 -6.18 8.77
C ALA A 273 5.27 -5.98 10.01
N ALA A 274 5.20 -6.89 10.98
CA ALA A 274 6.07 -6.88 12.15
C ALA A 274 7.55 -7.05 11.76
N PHE A 275 7.84 -7.97 10.83
CA PHE A 275 9.21 -8.13 10.30
C PHE A 275 9.68 -6.84 9.63
N VAL A 276 8.90 -6.26 8.71
CA VAL A 276 9.26 -5.01 8.01
C VAL A 276 9.54 -3.88 9.01
N THR A 277 8.75 -3.78 10.08
CA THR A 277 8.96 -2.79 11.14
C THR A 277 10.31 -2.95 11.87
N THR A 278 10.94 -4.12 11.84
CA THR A 278 12.29 -4.35 12.39
C THR A 278 13.42 -3.95 11.44
N GLN A 279 13.08 -3.61 10.19
CA GLN A 279 14.05 -3.28 9.15
C GLN A 279 14.09 -1.77 8.88
N LYS A 280 15.07 -1.32 8.10
CA LYS A 280 15.14 0.06 7.62
C LYS A 280 14.52 0.17 6.24
N GLY A 281 13.60 1.14 6.07
CA GLY A 281 12.93 1.44 4.81
C GLY A 281 11.81 0.45 4.46
N ALA A 282 11.01 0.83 3.46
CA ALA A 282 9.77 0.16 3.10
C ALA A 282 9.95 -1.20 2.42
N CYS A 283 11.08 -1.42 1.75
CA CYS A 283 11.32 -2.57 0.86
C CYS A 283 12.60 -3.33 1.26
N PRO A 284 12.68 -3.89 2.49
CA PRO A 284 13.83 -4.68 2.93
C PRO A 284 13.91 -5.99 2.13
N ASP A 285 15.11 -6.55 2.01
CA ASP A 285 15.28 -7.88 1.42
C ASP A 285 14.95 -8.97 2.44
N TYR A 286 14.21 -10.00 2.00
CA TYR A 286 13.84 -11.16 2.80
C TYR A 286 13.51 -12.39 1.97
N ASP A 287 13.61 -13.55 2.59
CA ASP A 287 13.11 -14.82 2.06
C ASP A 287 11.74 -15.11 2.69
N SER A 288 10.70 -15.13 1.87
CA SER A 288 9.32 -15.37 2.32
C SER A 288 9.14 -16.73 3.03
N ASN A 289 9.95 -17.73 2.70
CA ASN A 289 9.89 -19.05 3.33
C ASN A 289 10.40 -19.05 4.78
N LYS A 290 11.18 -18.04 5.17
CA LYS A 290 11.77 -17.91 6.51
C LYS A 290 11.01 -16.95 7.42
N LEU A 291 9.94 -16.32 6.96
CA LEU A 291 9.18 -15.34 7.76
C LEU A 291 8.61 -15.95 9.04
N THR A 292 8.14 -17.19 9.00
CA THR A 292 7.63 -17.90 10.18
C THR A 292 8.70 -18.17 11.23
N GLU A 293 9.95 -18.38 10.85
CA GLU A 293 11.08 -18.59 11.76
C GLU A 293 11.52 -17.29 12.46
N ILE A 294 11.38 -16.16 11.76
CA ILE A 294 11.79 -14.84 12.28
C ILE A 294 10.90 -14.39 13.45
N THR A 295 9.62 -14.72 13.42
CA THR A 295 8.66 -14.36 14.48
C THR A 295 8.79 -15.23 15.72
N VAL A 296 9.24 -16.47 15.62
CA VAL A 296 9.45 -17.36 16.78
C VAL A 296 10.64 -16.90 17.62
N ASN A 297 11.69 -16.36 16.99
CA ASN A 297 12.89 -15.90 17.70
C ASN A 297 12.70 -14.58 18.48
N THR A 298 11.69 -13.78 18.15
CA THR A 298 11.37 -12.54 18.90
C THR A 298 10.56 -12.80 20.17
N THR A 299 9.86 -13.93 20.26
CA THR A 299 9.07 -14.31 21.44
C THR A 299 9.87 -15.07 22.50
N SER A 300 11.06 -15.61 22.16
CA SER A 300 11.88 -16.42 23.09
C SER A 300 12.83 -15.64 24.00
N THR A 301 12.90 -14.32 23.90
CA THR A 301 13.81 -13.48 24.71
C THR A 301 13.19 -12.81 25.94
N SER A 302 11.95 -13.15 26.32
CA SER A 302 11.31 -12.59 27.52
C SER A 302 10.76 -13.66 28.45
N THR A 303 11.64 -14.43 29.11
CA THR A 303 11.35 -15.02 30.44
C THR A 303 12.61 -15.65 31.03
N THR A 304 13.42 -14.84 31.69
CA THR A 304 14.22 -15.27 32.83
C THR A 304 14.25 -14.14 33.85
N HIS A 305 13.21 -14.00 34.64
CA HIS A 305 13.35 -13.43 35.96
C HIS A 305 13.68 -14.59 36.91
N LYS A 306 14.92 -14.65 37.32
CA LYS A 306 15.33 -15.38 38.53
C LYS A 306 14.78 -14.65 39.75
N GLY A 307 14.15 -15.45 40.62
CA GLY A 307 13.71 -15.07 41.95
C GLY A 307 14.87 -14.67 42.91
#